data_05ec2d6c1e38923ebf7935c9a9e68ef8
#
_entry.id   05ec2d6c1e38923ebf7935c9a9e68ef8
#
_cell.length_a   1.000
_cell.length_b   1.000
_cell.length_c   1.000
_cell.angle_alpha   90.00
_cell.angle_beta   90.00
_cell.angle_gamma   90.00
#
_symmetry.space_group_name_H-M   'P 1'
#
loop_
_entity.id
_entity.type
_entity.pdbx_description
1 polymer ?
#
loop_
_entity_poly.entity_id
_entity_poly.type
_entity_poly.pdbx_seq_one_letter_code
_entity_poly.pdbx_strand_id
1 'polypeptide(L)'
;MHIVAILKHIASKNANYGSAIDYLKYQHDEFHLVPVLDESGNMLLRKEFYLDGLNCHPETFDLECELLNQQYHKNSTYDEIKSHHYIISHDPRDNADHNLTGERAQAIGLEYAKANFPGHQALVCTHTDGNNGTGNIHTHIIINSLRKFDIEPQTYTERPIDCKAGYKHHLTNCLLYTSDAADDLIG
;
A
#
# COMPACT_ATOMS: atom_id res chain seq x y z
N MET A 1 5.51 15.47 19.01
CA MET A 1 4.15 14.91 18.76
C MET A 1 4.36 13.46 18.34
N HIS A 2 4.04 12.50 19.20
CA HIS A 2 4.23 11.09 18.89
C HIS A 2 2.94 10.56 18.27
N ILE A 3 2.97 10.26 16.96
CA ILE A 3 1.92 9.49 16.29
C ILE A 3 2.27 8.01 16.44
N VAL A 4 1.40 7.25 17.07
CA VAL A 4 1.59 5.80 17.23
C VAL A 4 0.88 5.08 16.09
N ALA A 5 1.61 4.29 15.33
CA ALA A 5 1.05 3.51 14.24
C ALA A 5 1.50 2.06 14.30
N ILE A 6 0.65 1.16 13.84
CA ILE A 6 0.96 -0.26 13.69
C ILE A 6 1.08 -0.55 12.19
N LEU A 7 2.20 -1.15 11.80
CA LEU A 7 2.42 -1.62 10.43
C LEU A 7 2.10 -3.11 10.31
N LYS A 8 1.19 -3.46 9.40
CA LYS A 8 0.90 -4.84 9.00
C LYS A 8 1.35 -5.07 7.57
N HIS A 9 1.90 -6.24 7.28
CA HIS A 9 2.33 -6.64 5.94
C HIS A 9 1.66 -7.94 5.49
N ILE A 10 1.26 -7.98 4.22
CA ILE A 10 0.66 -9.15 3.56
C ILE A 10 1.33 -9.32 2.20
N ALA A 11 1.90 -10.49 1.93
CA ALA A 11 2.40 -10.87 0.60
C ALA A 11 1.29 -11.56 -0.19
N SER A 12 1.10 -11.19 -1.45
CA SER A 12 0.06 -11.74 -2.31
C SER A 12 0.64 -12.42 -3.55
N LYS A 13 0.14 -13.63 -3.82
CA LYS A 13 0.39 -14.39 -5.05
C LYS A 13 -0.71 -14.17 -6.10
N ASN A 14 -1.73 -13.37 -5.78
CA ASN A 14 -2.83 -13.08 -6.68
C ASN A 14 -2.34 -12.29 -7.89
N ALA A 15 -2.62 -12.78 -9.09
CA ALA A 15 -2.29 -12.12 -10.35
C ALA A 15 -3.26 -10.98 -10.71
N ASN A 16 -4.43 -10.93 -10.08
CA ASN A 16 -5.43 -9.91 -10.33
C ASN A 16 -5.15 -8.66 -9.49
N TYR A 17 -4.38 -7.74 -10.04
CA TYR A 17 -4.12 -6.43 -9.39
C TYR A 17 -5.37 -5.54 -9.35
N GLY A 18 -6.35 -5.75 -10.25
CA GLY A 18 -7.63 -5.03 -10.26
C GLY A 18 -8.43 -5.28 -8.99
N SER A 19 -8.36 -6.49 -8.42
CA SER A 19 -9.02 -6.78 -7.14
C SER A 19 -8.48 -5.92 -5.98
N ALA A 20 -7.24 -5.46 -6.06
CA ALA A 20 -6.67 -4.55 -5.08
C ALA A 20 -7.29 -3.14 -5.20
N ILE A 21 -7.51 -2.67 -6.43
CA ILE A 21 -8.18 -1.38 -6.69
C ILE A 21 -9.62 -1.43 -6.15
N ASP A 22 -10.35 -2.50 -6.44
CA ASP A 22 -11.72 -2.68 -5.96
C ASP A 22 -11.79 -2.71 -4.44
N TYR A 23 -10.86 -3.43 -3.80
CA TYR A 23 -10.76 -3.48 -2.34
C TYR A 23 -10.54 -2.09 -1.72
N LEU A 24 -9.76 -1.23 -2.36
CA LEU A 24 -9.48 0.11 -1.87
C LEU A 24 -10.66 1.07 -2.07
N LYS A 25 -11.39 0.97 -3.17
CA LYS A 25 -12.45 1.91 -3.53
C LYS A 25 -13.81 1.55 -2.97
N TYR A 26 -14.14 0.27 -2.89
CA TYR A 26 -15.47 -0.20 -2.55
C TYR A 26 -15.56 -0.70 -1.11
N GLN A 27 -16.76 -0.65 -0.54
CA GLN A 27 -17.03 -1.18 0.79
C GLN A 27 -16.99 -2.70 0.77
N HIS A 28 -16.40 -3.29 1.80
CA HIS A 28 -16.34 -4.73 1.99
C HIS A 28 -16.87 -5.09 3.38
N ASP A 29 -17.55 -6.23 3.47
CA ASP A 29 -17.86 -6.85 4.76
C ASP A 29 -16.55 -7.26 5.46
N GLU A 30 -16.43 -6.84 6.72
CA GLU A 30 -15.19 -6.99 7.50
C GLU A 30 -14.85 -8.42 7.84
N PHE A 31 -15.88 -9.25 7.99
CA PHE A 31 -15.71 -10.64 8.44
C PHE A 31 -15.48 -11.60 7.26
N HIS A 32 -16.10 -11.32 6.13
CA HIS A 32 -16.09 -12.22 4.98
C HIS A 32 -15.28 -11.67 3.80
N LEU A 33 -14.83 -10.42 3.86
CA LEU A 33 -14.08 -9.71 2.81
C LEU A 33 -14.80 -9.71 1.45
N VAL A 34 -16.14 -9.79 1.47
CA VAL A 34 -16.97 -9.71 0.26
C VAL A 34 -17.43 -8.27 0.03
N PRO A 35 -17.57 -7.83 -1.23
CA PRO A 35 -18.09 -6.50 -1.53
C PRO A 35 -19.50 -6.31 -0.99
N VAL A 36 -19.76 -5.13 -0.44
CA VAL A 36 -21.13 -4.69 -0.10
C VAL A 36 -21.81 -4.22 -1.39
N LEU A 37 -23.01 -4.75 -1.65
CA LEU A 37 -23.76 -4.42 -2.86
C LEU A 37 -24.94 -3.50 -2.52
N ASP A 38 -25.32 -2.64 -3.47
CA ASP A 38 -26.55 -1.86 -3.44
C ASP A 38 -27.77 -2.74 -3.84
N GLU A 39 -28.97 -2.15 -3.81
CA GLU A 39 -30.22 -2.84 -4.19
C GLU A 39 -30.22 -3.33 -5.65
N SER A 40 -29.38 -2.78 -6.51
CA SER A 40 -29.23 -3.15 -7.92
C SER A 40 -28.11 -4.17 -8.15
N GLY A 41 -27.40 -4.59 -7.10
CA GLY A 41 -26.30 -5.55 -7.18
C GLY A 41 -24.96 -4.94 -7.57
N ASN A 42 -24.80 -3.63 -7.55
CA ASN A 42 -23.52 -2.96 -7.79
C ASN A 42 -22.72 -2.80 -6.50
N MET A 43 -21.41 -2.85 -6.58
CA MET A 43 -20.53 -2.58 -5.44
C MET A 43 -20.70 -1.14 -4.92
N LEU A 44 -20.86 -0.99 -3.62
CA LEU A 44 -20.98 0.31 -2.97
C LEU A 44 -19.61 0.98 -2.86
N LEU A 45 -19.49 2.16 -3.46
CA LEU A 45 -18.31 3.01 -3.29
C LEU A 45 -18.18 3.45 -1.83
N ARG A 46 -16.94 3.55 -1.32
CA ARG A 46 -16.68 4.16 0.00
C ARG A 46 -17.06 5.62 -0.02
N LYS A 47 -17.59 6.11 1.09
CA LYS A 47 -18.04 7.52 1.22
C LYS A 47 -16.86 8.49 1.21
N GLU A 48 -15.75 8.10 1.82
CA GLU A 48 -14.54 8.90 1.93
C GLU A 48 -13.31 8.01 1.85
N PHE A 49 -12.45 8.29 0.89
CA PHE A 49 -11.12 7.70 0.77
C PHE A 49 -10.21 8.63 -0.03
N TYR A 50 -8.91 8.50 0.19
CA TYR A 50 -7.87 9.24 -0.51
C TYR A 50 -7.03 8.21 -1.26
N LEU A 51 -6.87 8.36 -2.58
CA LEU A 51 -6.17 7.38 -3.41
C LEU A 51 -5.19 8.10 -4.34
N ASP A 52 -3.91 7.73 -4.24
CA ASP A 52 -2.84 8.19 -5.11
C ASP A 52 -2.01 7.04 -5.66
N GLY A 53 -1.39 7.26 -6.83
CA GLY A 53 -0.41 6.36 -7.42
C GLY A 53 1.01 6.91 -7.30
N LEU A 54 1.96 6.05 -6.97
CA LEU A 54 3.39 6.34 -7.10
C LEU A 54 3.95 5.53 -8.27
N ASN A 55 4.62 6.21 -9.20
CA ASN A 55 5.19 5.60 -10.39
C ASN A 55 4.16 4.86 -11.29
N CYS A 56 2.88 5.14 -11.10
CA CYS A 56 1.76 4.60 -11.85
C CYS A 56 0.54 5.52 -11.73
N HIS A 57 -0.43 5.32 -12.61
CA HIS A 57 -1.73 5.95 -12.47
C HIS A 57 -2.67 5.02 -11.67
N PRO A 58 -3.43 5.51 -10.67
CA PRO A 58 -4.27 4.65 -9.84
C PRO A 58 -5.27 3.80 -10.61
N GLU A 59 -5.86 4.36 -11.68
CA GLU A 59 -6.89 3.68 -12.47
C GLU A 59 -6.34 2.61 -13.44
N THR A 60 -5.04 2.61 -13.70
CA THR A 60 -4.37 1.67 -14.63
C THR A 60 -3.27 0.88 -13.95
N PHE A 61 -3.23 0.88 -12.63
CA PHE A 61 -2.22 0.19 -11.85
C PHE A 61 -2.10 -1.30 -12.20
N ASP A 62 -3.22 -1.97 -12.40
CA ASP A 62 -3.29 -3.38 -12.77
C ASP A 62 -2.60 -3.62 -14.12
N LEU A 63 -2.98 -2.88 -15.15
CA LEU A 63 -2.39 -2.99 -16.48
C LEU A 63 -0.91 -2.64 -16.49
N GLU A 64 -0.52 -1.59 -15.77
CA GLU A 64 0.87 -1.17 -15.67
C GLU A 64 1.74 -2.22 -14.95
N CYS A 65 1.21 -2.88 -13.91
CA CYS A 65 1.90 -3.96 -13.22
C CYS A 65 2.05 -5.19 -14.13
N GLU A 66 1.01 -5.56 -14.86
CA GLU A 66 1.05 -6.68 -15.80
C GLU A 66 2.07 -6.44 -16.91
N LEU A 67 2.08 -5.26 -17.51
CA LEU A 67 3.04 -4.89 -18.55
C LEU A 67 4.49 -4.95 -18.04
N LEU A 68 4.73 -4.46 -16.83
CA LEU A 68 6.05 -4.54 -16.21
C LEU A 68 6.48 -5.98 -15.95
N ASN A 69 5.57 -6.81 -15.44
CA ASN A 69 5.83 -8.23 -15.21
C ASN A 69 6.18 -8.96 -16.51
N GLN A 70 5.45 -8.69 -17.59
CA GLN A 70 5.72 -9.23 -18.92
C GLN A 70 7.08 -8.77 -19.46
N GLN A 71 7.42 -7.50 -19.32
CA GLN A 71 8.69 -6.93 -19.77
C GLN A 71 9.89 -7.65 -19.13
N TYR A 72 9.81 -8.03 -17.86
CA TYR A 72 10.89 -8.69 -17.14
C TYR A 72 10.75 -10.21 -17.06
N HIS A 73 9.72 -10.78 -17.68
CA HIS A 73 9.39 -12.21 -17.63
C HIS A 73 9.34 -12.75 -16.18
N LYS A 74 8.75 -11.99 -15.28
CA LYS A 74 8.61 -12.31 -13.85
C LYS A 74 7.15 -12.26 -13.43
N ASN A 75 6.85 -12.80 -12.24
CA ASN A 75 5.50 -12.89 -11.70
C ASN A 75 4.52 -13.70 -12.59
N SER A 76 5.04 -14.61 -13.40
CA SER A 76 4.27 -15.41 -14.36
C SER A 76 3.79 -16.74 -13.78
N THR A 77 4.40 -17.22 -12.70
CA THR A 77 4.05 -18.51 -12.08
C THR A 77 3.13 -18.33 -10.90
N TYR A 78 2.38 -19.38 -10.56
CA TYR A 78 1.43 -19.38 -9.45
C TYR A 78 2.08 -19.10 -8.09
N ASP A 79 3.30 -19.62 -7.89
CA ASP A 79 3.97 -19.56 -6.58
C ASP A 79 4.68 -18.23 -6.29
N GLU A 80 4.81 -17.37 -7.30
CA GLU A 80 5.50 -16.10 -7.14
C GLU A 80 4.65 -15.08 -6.38
N ILE A 81 5.28 -14.37 -5.43
CA ILE A 81 4.67 -13.19 -4.81
C ILE A 81 4.66 -12.07 -5.86
N LYS A 82 3.48 -11.55 -6.16
CA LYS A 82 3.24 -10.55 -7.20
C LYS A 82 3.08 -9.15 -6.66
N SER A 83 2.55 -9.04 -5.44
CA SER A 83 2.36 -7.76 -4.77
C SER A 83 2.60 -7.88 -3.28
N HIS A 84 2.87 -6.74 -2.65
CA HIS A 84 2.91 -6.60 -1.20
C HIS A 84 1.93 -5.53 -0.77
N HIS A 85 1.20 -5.81 0.29
CA HIS A 85 0.21 -4.91 0.87
C HIS A 85 0.65 -4.56 2.28
N TYR A 86 0.90 -3.30 2.52
CA TYR A 86 1.22 -2.74 3.83
C TYR A 86 0.02 -1.94 4.33
N ILE A 87 -0.25 -2.02 5.62
CA ILE A 87 -1.34 -1.28 6.25
C ILE A 87 -0.76 -0.54 7.44
N ILE A 88 -0.81 0.78 7.41
CA ILE A 88 -0.47 1.66 8.53
C ILE A 88 -1.77 2.00 9.25
N SER A 89 -1.95 1.48 10.46
CA SER A 89 -3.12 1.77 11.29
C SER A 89 -2.71 2.77 12.37
N HIS A 90 -3.35 3.95 12.35
CA HIS A 90 -3.09 5.01 13.32
C HIS A 90 -3.88 4.78 14.61
N ASP A 91 -3.35 5.24 15.74
CA ASP A 91 -4.05 5.18 17.02
C ASP A 91 -5.28 6.11 16.98
N PRO A 92 -6.47 5.68 17.43
CA PRO A 92 -7.65 6.55 17.49
C PRO A 92 -7.44 7.84 18.28
N ARG A 93 -6.53 7.82 19.26
CA ARG A 93 -6.16 9.01 20.04
C ARG A 93 -5.51 10.10 19.18
N ASP A 94 -4.83 9.73 18.09
CA ASP A 94 -4.20 10.70 17.21
C ASP A 94 -5.23 11.61 16.50
N ASN A 95 -6.44 11.11 16.28
CA ASN A 95 -7.55 11.93 15.76
C ASN A 95 -7.99 12.99 16.77
N ALA A 96 -8.12 12.59 18.04
CA ALA A 96 -8.62 13.47 19.10
C ALA A 96 -7.54 14.45 19.61
N ASP A 97 -6.33 13.93 19.84
CA ASP A 97 -5.25 14.66 20.51
C ASP A 97 -4.34 15.43 19.53
N HIS A 98 -4.24 14.95 18.28
CA HIS A 98 -3.28 15.47 17.31
C HIS A 98 -3.89 15.93 15.99
N ASN A 99 -5.22 15.95 15.87
CA ASN A 99 -5.95 16.34 14.66
C ASN A 99 -5.46 15.58 13.40
N LEU A 100 -5.23 14.29 13.53
CA LEU A 100 -4.91 13.45 12.38
C LEU A 100 -6.15 13.39 11.47
N THR A 101 -6.04 13.92 10.27
CA THR A 101 -7.07 13.84 9.23
C THR A 101 -6.73 12.75 8.22
N GLY A 102 -7.72 12.30 7.43
CA GLY A 102 -7.48 11.37 6.34
C GLY A 102 -6.46 11.91 5.32
N GLU A 103 -6.52 13.21 5.02
CA GLU A 103 -5.57 13.86 4.12
C GLU A 103 -4.14 13.84 4.66
N ARG A 104 -3.96 14.09 5.97
CA ARG A 104 -2.65 14.04 6.61
C ARG A 104 -2.11 12.63 6.68
N ALA A 105 -2.95 11.65 6.99
CA ALA A 105 -2.58 10.24 6.97
C ALA A 105 -2.19 9.78 5.55
N GLN A 106 -2.88 10.26 4.51
CA GLN A 106 -2.53 10.01 3.12
C GLN A 106 -1.13 10.56 2.79
N ALA A 107 -0.83 11.79 3.21
CA ALA A 107 0.50 12.39 3.02
C ALA A 107 1.61 11.56 3.69
N ILE A 108 1.38 11.12 4.93
CA ILE A 108 2.30 10.22 5.67
C ILE A 108 2.51 8.91 4.90
N GLY A 109 1.43 8.29 4.42
CA GLY A 109 1.50 7.06 3.64
C GLY A 109 2.28 7.21 2.34
N LEU A 110 2.10 8.33 1.65
CA LEU A 110 2.85 8.66 0.42
C LEU A 110 4.35 8.83 0.70
N GLU A 111 4.71 9.55 1.75
CA GLU A 111 6.11 9.73 2.14
C GLU A 111 6.74 8.40 2.56
N TYR A 112 6.02 7.61 3.36
CA TYR A 112 6.47 6.28 3.73
C TYR A 112 6.71 5.39 2.50
N ALA A 113 5.79 5.38 1.54
CA ALA A 113 5.93 4.59 0.32
C ALA A 113 7.12 5.04 -0.53
N LYS A 114 7.34 6.36 -0.67
CA LYS A 114 8.50 6.92 -1.39
C LYS A 114 9.83 6.52 -0.75
N ALA A 115 9.89 6.57 0.58
CA ALA A 115 11.11 6.26 1.33
C ALA A 115 11.45 4.76 1.32
N ASN A 116 10.43 3.90 1.46
CA ASN A 116 10.63 2.47 1.68
C ASN A 116 10.51 1.61 0.42
N PHE A 117 9.80 2.10 -0.61
CA PHE A 117 9.60 1.36 -1.87
C PHE A 117 10.03 2.19 -3.09
N PRO A 118 11.24 2.78 -3.07
CA PRO A 118 11.69 3.62 -4.17
C PRO A 118 11.70 2.82 -5.49
N GLY A 119 11.21 3.46 -6.53
CA GLY A 119 11.16 2.87 -7.88
C GLY A 119 10.07 1.83 -8.11
N HIS A 120 9.32 1.40 -7.09
CA HIS A 120 8.15 0.52 -7.26
C HIS A 120 6.92 1.30 -7.71
N GLN A 121 6.04 0.63 -8.45
CA GLN A 121 4.66 1.08 -8.63
C GLN A 121 3.91 0.83 -7.32
N ALA A 122 3.19 1.83 -6.83
CA ALA A 122 2.40 1.68 -5.62
C ALA A 122 1.06 2.42 -5.70
N LEU A 123 0.02 1.82 -5.13
CA LEU A 123 -1.21 2.50 -4.73
C LEU A 123 -1.10 2.86 -3.25
N VAL A 124 -1.39 4.10 -2.92
CA VAL A 124 -1.52 4.57 -1.53
C VAL A 124 -2.95 5.04 -1.33
N CYS A 125 -3.66 4.41 -0.40
CA CYS A 125 -5.06 4.72 -0.15
C CYS A 125 -5.35 4.81 1.35
N THR A 126 -5.86 5.93 1.79
CA THR A 126 -6.28 6.13 3.17
C THR A 126 -7.80 6.03 3.29
N HIS A 127 -8.24 5.23 4.25
CA HIS A 127 -9.62 5.09 4.68
C HIS A 127 -9.81 5.77 6.03
N THR A 128 -10.94 6.45 6.19
CA THR A 128 -11.36 7.10 7.45
C THR A 128 -12.51 6.38 8.13
N ASP A 129 -13.05 5.35 7.48
CA ASP A 129 -14.18 4.53 7.90
C ASP A 129 -13.76 3.20 8.56
N GLY A 130 -12.60 3.17 9.20
CA GLY A 130 -12.04 1.95 9.78
C GLY A 130 -13.04 1.18 10.64
N ASN A 131 -12.92 -0.14 10.56
CA ASN A 131 -13.74 -1.17 11.18
C ASN A 131 -13.97 -0.91 12.66
N ASN A 132 -15.09 -1.27 13.16
CA ASN A 132 -15.61 -1.18 14.52
C ASN A 132 -16.41 0.09 14.84
N GLY A 133 -16.79 0.91 13.86
CA GLY A 133 -17.54 2.15 14.10
C GLY A 133 -16.75 3.19 14.89
N THR A 134 -15.44 2.98 15.08
CA THR A 134 -14.56 3.89 15.81
C THR A 134 -13.92 4.94 14.91
N GLY A 135 -14.07 4.81 13.57
CA GLY A 135 -13.50 5.77 12.62
C GLY A 135 -11.97 5.75 12.59
N ASN A 136 -11.34 4.61 12.83
CA ASN A 136 -9.88 4.50 12.79
C ASN A 136 -9.35 4.80 11.40
N ILE A 137 -8.46 5.78 11.31
CA ILE A 137 -7.75 6.10 10.08
C ILE A 137 -6.69 5.03 9.84
N HIS A 138 -6.67 4.48 8.62
CA HIS A 138 -5.63 3.55 8.20
C HIS A 138 -5.28 3.76 6.73
N THR A 139 -4.00 3.58 6.42
CA THR A 139 -3.47 3.78 5.08
C THR A 139 -2.98 2.45 4.52
N HIS A 140 -3.50 2.08 3.37
CA HIS A 140 -3.08 0.94 2.58
C HIS A 140 -2.02 1.37 1.58
N ILE A 141 -0.94 0.59 1.48
CA ILE A 141 0.11 0.75 0.47
C ILE A 141 0.26 -0.58 -0.25
N ILE A 142 -0.13 -0.64 -1.52
CA ILE A 142 -0.04 -1.84 -2.34
C ILE A 142 1.01 -1.62 -3.41
N ILE A 143 2.07 -2.41 -3.39
CA ILE A 143 3.18 -2.30 -4.35
C ILE A 143 3.22 -3.50 -5.30
N ASN A 144 3.59 -3.27 -6.57
CA ASN A 144 4.07 -4.33 -7.42
C ASN A 144 5.39 -4.88 -6.84
N SER A 145 5.54 -6.19 -6.76
CA SER A 145 6.77 -6.80 -6.24
C SER A 145 8.00 -6.47 -7.09
N LEU A 146 7.84 -6.09 -8.36
CA LEU A 146 8.93 -5.65 -9.23
C LEU A 146 9.12 -4.15 -9.19
N ARG A 147 10.38 -3.72 -9.13
CA ARG A 147 10.75 -2.31 -9.27
C ARG A 147 10.63 -1.88 -10.73
N LYS A 148 9.99 -0.72 -10.97
CA LYS A 148 9.78 -0.14 -12.30
C LYS A 148 10.98 0.65 -12.79
N PHE A 149 11.65 1.38 -11.89
CA PHE A 149 12.77 2.26 -12.20
C PHE A 149 14.04 1.89 -11.45
N ASP A 150 15.19 2.15 -12.04
CA ASP A 150 16.46 2.14 -11.32
C ASP A 150 16.44 3.15 -10.18
N ILE A 151 17.11 2.83 -9.08
CA ILE A 151 17.24 3.71 -7.93
C ILE A 151 18.71 3.88 -7.55
N GLU A 152 18.99 4.95 -6.83
CA GLU A 152 20.26 5.10 -6.13
C GLU A 152 20.42 4.05 -5.02
N PRO A 153 21.65 3.60 -4.74
CA PRO A 153 21.91 2.66 -3.65
C PRO A 153 21.32 3.13 -2.33
N GLN A 154 20.63 2.22 -1.65
CA GLN A 154 20.05 2.45 -0.33
C GLN A 154 20.84 1.68 0.71
N THR A 155 20.66 1.98 1.99
CA THR A 155 21.35 1.28 3.10
C THR A 155 21.06 -0.22 3.14
N TYR A 156 19.93 -0.64 2.58
CA TYR A 156 19.51 -2.05 2.51
C TYR A 156 19.85 -2.74 1.18
N THR A 157 20.42 -2.01 0.19
CA THR A 157 20.84 -2.63 -1.08
C THR A 157 22.27 -3.12 -0.95
N GLU A 158 22.46 -4.44 -1.08
CA GLU A 158 23.76 -5.07 -0.91
C GLU A 158 24.52 -5.20 -2.25
N ARG A 159 23.77 -5.33 -3.35
CA ARG A 159 24.34 -5.59 -4.67
C ARG A 159 23.86 -4.54 -5.68
N PRO A 160 24.67 -4.19 -6.69
CA PRO A 160 24.24 -3.24 -7.74
C PRO A 160 22.94 -3.65 -8.44
N ILE A 161 22.68 -4.94 -8.60
CA ILE A 161 21.45 -5.45 -9.22
C ILE A 161 20.21 -5.13 -8.37
N ASP A 162 20.36 -4.97 -7.07
CA ASP A 162 19.27 -4.69 -6.16
C ASP A 162 18.68 -3.28 -6.39
N CYS A 163 19.45 -2.40 -7.05
CA CYS A 163 19.02 -1.04 -7.42
C CYS A 163 18.35 -0.97 -8.79
N LYS A 164 18.27 -2.06 -9.54
CA LYS A 164 17.82 -2.07 -10.93
C LYS A 164 16.32 -2.28 -11.07
N ALA A 165 15.75 -1.71 -12.12
CA ALA A 165 14.43 -2.05 -12.59
C ALA A 165 14.30 -3.56 -12.83
N GLY A 166 13.12 -4.13 -12.57
CA GLY A 166 12.91 -5.57 -12.58
C GLY A 166 13.45 -6.32 -11.35
N TYR A 167 14.08 -5.63 -10.40
CA TYR A 167 14.40 -6.21 -9.10
C TYR A 167 13.14 -6.60 -8.35
N LYS A 168 13.15 -7.78 -7.74
CA LYS A 168 12.00 -8.28 -6.98
C LYS A 168 12.16 -7.92 -5.50
N HIS A 169 11.19 -7.21 -4.95
CA HIS A 169 11.15 -6.87 -3.53
C HIS A 169 11.10 -8.12 -2.65
N HIS A 170 11.94 -8.18 -1.64
CA HIS A 170 12.01 -9.28 -0.67
C HIS A 170 11.60 -8.79 0.74
N LEU A 171 10.95 -9.68 1.48
CA LEU A 171 10.41 -9.41 2.82
C LEU A 171 11.45 -9.00 3.87
N THR A 172 12.70 -9.37 3.69
CA THR A 172 13.78 -9.10 4.66
C THR A 172 13.97 -7.61 4.97
N ASN A 173 13.53 -6.75 4.06
CA ASN A 173 13.63 -5.31 4.24
C ASN A 173 12.51 -4.71 5.11
N CYS A 174 11.50 -5.49 5.49
CA CYS A 174 10.32 -5.02 6.26
C CYS A 174 10.47 -5.17 7.76
N LEU A 175 11.41 -5.98 8.24
CA LEU A 175 11.59 -6.26 9.67
C LEU A 175 12.28 -5.14 10.46
N LEU A 176 12.73 -4.09 9.79
CA LEU A 176 13.47 -2.98 10.41
C LEU A 176 12.57 -1.83 10.90
N TYR A 177 11.25 -1.91 10.67
CA TYR A 177 10.33 -0.84 11.05
C TYR A 177 9.52 -1.25 12.28
N THR A 178 10.15 -1.09 13.43
CA THR A 178 9.45 -0.95 14.71
C THR A 178 8.90 0.48 14.82
N SER A 179 8.02 0.71 15.78
CA SER A 179 7.32 1.98 16.05
C SER A 179 8.18 3.26 16.06
N ASP A 180 9.50 3.13 16.15
CA ASP A 180 10.43 4.26 16.19
C ASP A 180 10.65 4.93 14.82
N ALA A 181 10.38 4.22 13.72
CA ALA A 181 10.59 4.78 12.36
C ALA A 181 9.50 5.78 11.93
N ALA A 182 8.34 5.76 12.58
CA ALA A 182 7.28 6.75 12.33
C ALA A 182 7.64 8.13 12.88
N ASP A 183 8.49 8.19 13.90
CA ASP A 183 8.92 9.45 14.53
C ASP A 183 9.97 10.20 13.67
N ASP A 184 10.80 9.48 12.93
CA ASP A 184 11.86 10.08 12.09
C ASP A 184 11.33 10.68 10.78
N LEU A 185 10.14 10.26 10.33
CA LEU A 185 9.53 10.75 9.08
C LEU A 185 8.72 12.05 9.26
N ILE A 186 8.50 12.49 10.50
CA ILE A 186 7.65 13.64 10.84
C ILE A 186 8.47 14.80 11.46
N GLY A 187 9.77 14.64 11.57
CA GLY A 187 10.71 15.63 12.09
C GLY A 187 10.99 16.80 11.15
#